data_737aa848794b60d687c1bdaf2bfdaf77
#
_entry.id   737aa848794b60d687c1bdaf2bfdaf77
#
_cell.length_a   1.000
_cell.length_b   1.000
_cell.length_c   1.000
_cell.angle_alpha   90.00
_cell.angle_beta   90.00
_cell.angle_gamma   90.00
#
_symmetry.space_group_name_H-M   'P 1'
#
loop_
_entity.id
_entity.type
_entity.pdbx_description
1 polymer ?
#
loop_
_entity_poly.entity_id
_entity_poly.type
_entity_poly.pdbx_seq_one_letter_code
_entity_poly.pdbx_strand_id
1 'polypeptide(L)'
;RNSCAFSFLESISNSVIFTFNYTNPFEREGFIEPEIHYVHGELNRAYPGTQLQLGVDKRVMDDNDLTKDGKLEVMVKSRNSSETDNLLQGLKEAETIVFYGHSLSITDSDYFGLFFQYLIEGNFAPKNIYFVIYDRKGLQQLKENMKVYGIDFDKLLFSKNTISVVYTCEGNNSEKFQALLKCI
;
A
#
# COMPACT_ATOMS: atom_id res chain seq x y z
N ARG A 1 -6.87 -18.94 -17.38
CA ARG A 1 -7.70 -18.50 -16.22
C ARG A 1 -7.25 -17.10 -15.87
N ASN A 2 -7.99 -16.08 -16.30
CA ASN A 2 -7.70 -14.70 -15.95
C ASN A 2 -8.04 -14.52 -14.46
N SER A 3 -7.02 -14.41 -13.61
CA SER A 3 -7.23 -14.04 -12.21
C SER A 3 -7.50 -12.54 -12.10
N CYS A 4 -8.15 -12.09 -11.01
CA CYS A 4 -8.31 -10.65 -10.75
C CYS A 4 -6.97 -9.91 -10.78
N ALA A 5 -5.91 -10.51 -10.25
CA ALA A 5 -4.57 -9.93 -10.28
C ALA A 5 -4.06 -9.68 -11.71
N PHE A 6 -4.26 -10.64 -12.61
CA PHE A 6 -3.83 -10.49 -14.00
C PHE A 6 -4.58 -9.35 -14.71
N SER A 7 -5.92 -9.33 -14.62
CA SER A 7 -6.73 -8.28 -15.23
C SER A 7 -6.44 -6.89 -14.64
N PHE A 8 -6.11 -6.83 -13.34
CA PHE A 8 -5.70 -5.58 -12.69
C PHE A 8 -4.35 -5.10 -13.24
N LEU A 9 -3.34 -5.97 -13.32
CA LEU A 9 -2.01 -5.62 -13.83
C LEU A 9 -2.06 -5.13 -15.29
N GLU A 10 -2.94 -5.71 -16.12
CA GLU A 10 -3.13 -5.24 -17.51
C GLU A 10 -3.71 -3.81 -17.58
N SER A 11 -4.54 -3.42 -16.63
CA SER A 11 -5.26 -2.13 -16.68
C SER A 11 -4.45 -0.95 -16.13
N ILE A 12 -3.37 -1.19 -15.37
CA ILE A 12 -2.62 -0.14 -14.66
C ILE A 12 -1.32 0.28 -15.35
N SER A 13 -1.16 -0.02 -16.63
CA SER A 13 0.06 0.31 -17.40
C SER A 13 0.42 1.79 -17.45
N ASN A 14 -0.57 2.68 -17.26
CA ASN A 14 -0.38 4.14 -17.24
C ASN A 14 -0.39 4.74 -15.81
N SER A 15 -0.30 3.89 -14.79
CA SER A 15 -0.35 4.31 -13.40
C SER A 15 1.05 4.39 -12.80
N VAL A 16 1.22 5.16 -11.73
CA VAL A 16 2.41 5.11 -10.87
C VAL A 16 2.16 4.08 -9.77
N ILE A 17 3.08 3.15 -9.61
CA ILE A 17 2.94 2.02 -8.67
C ILE A 17 3.97 2.15 -7.56
N PHE A 18 3.48 2.14 -6.34
CA PHE A 18 4.30 1.98 -5.14
C PHE A 18 4.13 0.55 -4.62
N THR A 19 5.17 -0.26 -4.76
CA THR A 19 5.15 -1.65 -4.30
C THR A 19 5.87 -1.80 -2.96
N PHE A 20 5.25 -2.55 -2.05
CA PHE A 20 5.84 -2.99 -0.78
C PHE A 20 6.46 -4.40 -0.91
N ASN A 21 6.37 -5.00 -2.10
CA ASN A 21 7.05 -6.24 -2.43
C ASN A 21 8.48 -5.95 -2.91
N TYR A 22 9.38 -6.88 -2.68
CA TYR A 22 10.77 -6.80 -3.14
C TYR A 22 10.98 -7.24 -4.59
N THR A 23 9.93 -7.75 -5.25
CA THR A 23 9.98 -8.29 -6.62
C THR A 23 9.02 -7.53 -7.52
N ASN A 24 9.41 -7.41 -8.80
CA ASN A 24 8.60 -6.77 -9.82
C ASN A 24 7.40 -7.68 -10.18
N PRO A 25 6.16 -7.24 -9.99
CA PRO A 25 4.99 -8.02 -10.38
C PRO A 25 4.79 -8.11 -11.91
N PHE A 26 5.49 -7.27 -12.69
CA PHE A 26 5.39 -7.18 -14.16
C PHE A 26 6.51 -7.93 -14.90
N GLU A 27 7.40 -8.64 -14.22
CA GLU A 27 8.47 -9.44 -14.85
C GLU A 27 7.97 -10.57 -15.79
N ARG A 28 6.68 -10.66 -16.04
CA ARG A 28 6.09 -11.61 -16.97
C ARG A 28 6.01 -11.03 -18.37
N GLU A 29 6.35 -11.83 -19.37
CA GLU A 29 6.23 -11.46 -20.77
C GLU A 29 4.81 -10.95 -21.11
N GLY A 30 4.74 -9.85 -21.83
CA GLY A 30 3.49 -9.31 -22.38
C GLY A 30 2.84 -8.17 -21.58
N PHE A 31 3.37 -7.78 -20.42
CA PHE A 31 2.93 -6.57 -19.75
C PHE A 31 3.73 -5.34 -20.21
N ILE A 32 3.03 -4.20 -20.33
CA ILE A 32 3.68 -2.89 -20.41
C ILE A 32 4.01 -2.51 -18.98
N GLU A 33 5.29 -2.34 -18.70
CA GLU A 33 5.77 -2.00 -17.36
C GLU A 33 5.42 -0.54 -17.04
N PRO A 34 4.65 -0.27 -15.98
CA PRO A 34 4.37 1.07 -15.50
C PRO A 34 5.58 1.67 -14.76
N GLU A 35 5.47 2.92 -14.31
CA GLU A 35 6.43 3.49 -13.38
C GLU A 35 6.29 2.81 -12.01
N ILE A 36 7.35 2.13 -11.53
CA ILE A 36 7.35 1.36 -10.28
C ILE A 36 8.35 1.93 -9.28
N HIS A 37 7.87 2.24 -8.09
CA HIS A 37 8.66 2.63 -6.93
C HIS A 37 8.65 1.51 -5.88
N TYR A 38 9.82 1.04 -5.49
CA TYR A 38 9.98 -0.02 -4.49
C TYR A 38 10.19 0.58 -3.10
N VAL A 39 9.12 0.71 -2.33
CA VAL A 39 9.13 1.38 -1.01
C VAL A 39 10.12 0.72 -0.03
N HIS A 40 10.26 -0.59 -0.10
CA HIS A 40 11.19 -1.37 0.72
C HIS A 40 12.48 -1.79 -0.01
N GLY A 41 12.73 -1.24 -1.21
CA GLY A 41 13.81 -1.65 -2.08
C GLY A 41 13.44 -2.83 -2.98
N GLU A 42 14.24 -3.06 -4.01
CA GLU A 42 14.04 -4.10 -5.02
C GLU A 42 15.05 -5.23 -4.85
N LEU A 43 14.59 -6.48 -4.92
CA LEU A 43 15.44 -7.65 -5.03
C LEU A 43 15.83 -7.87 -6.50
N ASN A 44 16.78 -7.09 -7.00
CA ASN A 44 17.24 -7.20 -8.37
C ASN A 44 18.52 -8.05 -8.45
N ARG A 45 18.47 -9.17 -9.14
CA ARG A 45 19.62 -10.08 -9.31
C ARG A 45 20.72 -9.45 -10.18
N ALA A 46 20.39 -8.51 -11.06
CA ALA A 46 21.34 -7.86 -11.96
C ALA A 46 22.13 -6.75 -11.30
N TYR A 47 21.66 -6.20 -10.18
CA TYR A 47 22.30 -5.12 -9.44
C TYR A 47 22.47 -5.50 -7.96
N PRO A 48 23.50 -6.31 -7.62
CA PRO A 48 23.80 -6.65 -6.23
C PRO A 48 24.31 -5.38 -5.52
N GLY A 49 23.47 -4.72 -4.80
CA GLY A 49 23.77 -3.45 -4.11
C GLY A 49 22.53 -2.61 -3.80
N THR A 50 21.37 -3.03 -4.26
CA THR A 50 20.10 -2.41 -3.90
C THR A 50 19.89 -2.55 -2.39
N GLN A 51 19.77 -1.42 -1.69
CA GLN A 51 19.51 -1.44 -0.24
C GLN A 51 18.07 -1.96 -0.01
N LEU A 52 17.97 -3.18 0.49
CA LEU A 52 16.71 -3.73 0.96
C LEU A 52 16.44 -3.17 2.37
N GLN A 53 15.26 -2.62 2.58
CA GLN A 53 14.79 -2.24 3.90
C GLN A 53 14.12 -3.46 4.56
N LEU A 54 14.94 -4.28 5.21
CA LEU A 54 14.48 -5.41 6.00
C LEU A 54 14.36 -4.95 7.46
N GLY A 55 13.28 -5.30 8.11
CA GLY A 55 13.17 -5.04 9.53
C GLY A 55 11.75 -4.72 10.01
N VAL A 56 11.66 -4.36 11.26
CA VAL A 56 10.42 -4.01 11.95
C VAL A 56 10.42 -2.53 12.32
N ASP A 57 9.23 -1.96 12.44
CA ASP A 57 9.06 -0.60 12.93
C ASP A 57 9.50 -0.52 14.41
N LYS A 58 10.22 0.55 14.75
CA LYS A 58 10.67 0.82 16.12
C LYS A 58 9.53 0.78 17.15
N ARG A 59 8.31 1.13 16.77
CA ARG A 59 7.12 1.11 17.63
C ARG A 59 6.61 -0.28 17.97
N VAL A 60 7.02 -1.30 17.23
CA VAL A 60 6.69 -2.70 17.48
C VAL A 60 7.68 -3.35 18.43
N MET A 61 8.80 -2.67 18.71
CA MET A 61 9.85 -3.15 19.60
C MET A 61 9.70 -2.53 20.97
N ASP A 62 9.83 -3.35 22.02
CA ASP A 62 9.90 -2.88 23.39
C ASP A 62 11.23 -2.11 23.58
N ASP A 63 11.22 -0.99 24.31
CA ASP A 63 12.42 -0.19 24.59
C ASP A 63 13.55 -1.03 25.23
N ASN A 64 13.21 -2.13 25.91
CA ASN A 64 14.16 -3.08 26.45
C ASN A 64 14.87 -3.94 25.39
N ASP A 65 14.28 -4.12 24.21
CA ASP A 65 14.86 -4.90 23.12
C ASP A 65 15.90 -4.10 22.32
N LEU A 66 15.78 -2.76 22.34
CA LEU A 66 16.68 -1.86 21.63
C LEU A 66 18.02 -1.66 22.33
N THR A 67 18.10 -1.91 23.65
CA THR A 67 19.25 -1.51 24.47
C THR A 67 20.26 -2.62 24.72
N LYS A 68 19.93 -3.89 24.49
CA LYS A 68 20.77 -5.00 24.98
C LYS A 68 21.97 -5.37 24.11
N ASP A 69 21.99 -5.12 22.80
CA ASP A 69 23.11 -5.59 21.98
C ASP A 69 23.50 -4.71 20.76
N GLY A 70 22.91 -3.54 20.49
CA GLY A 70 23.22 -2.73 19.32
C GLY A 70 22.92 -3.40 17.96
N LYS A 71 22.65 -4.72 17.97
CA LYS A 71 22.35 -5.52 16.77
C LYS A 71 20.94 -5.33 16.27
N LEU A 72 20.01 -4.95 17.15
CA LEU A 72 18.60 -4.73 16.80
C LEU A 72 18.36 -3.39 16.12
N GLU A 73 19.21 -2.37 16.34
CA GLU A 73 19.14 -1.11 15.60
C GLU A 73 19.28 -1.29 14.09
N VAL A 74 20.06 -2.28 13.64
CA VAL A 74 20.22 -2.63 12.23
C VAL A 74 18.94 -3.24 11.63
N MET A 75 18.06 -3.78 12.45
CA MET A 75 16.79 -4.38 12.04
C MET A 75 15.61 -3.41 12.08
N VAL A 76 15.82 -2.19 12.57
CA VAL A 76 14.80 -1.14 12.51
C VAL A 76 14.76 -0.61 11.09
N LYS A 77 13.55 -0.59 10.48
CA LYS A 77 13.34 0.05 9.18
C LYS A 77 13.84 1.49 9.27
N SER A 78 15.00 1.77 8.70
CA SER A 78 15.42 3.14 8.46
C SER A 78 14.53 3.69 7.35
N ARG A 79 13.89 4.84 7.59
CA ARG A 79 13.15 5.53 6.54
C ARG A 79 14.11 5.80 5.37
N ASN A 80 13.86 5.19 4.24
CA ASN A 80 14.44 5.67 3.00
C ASN A 80 13.69 6.96 2.65
N SER A 81 14.25 8.09 2.99
CA SER A 81 13.57 9.39 2.93
C SER A 81 13.03 9.68 1.53
N SER A 82 13.77 9.33 0.46
CA SER A 82 13.38 9.63 -0.92
C SER A 82 12.12 8.86 -1.37
N GLU A 83 12.07 7.55 -1.13
CA GLU A 83 10.90 6.74 -1.56
C GLU A 83 9.67 7.00 -0.70
N THR A 84 9.87 7.32 0.59
CA THR A 84 8.78 7.76 1.45
C THR A 84 8.19 9.09 0.99
N ASP A 85 9.05 10.05 0.63
CA ASP A 85 8.62 11.35 0.15
C ASP A 85 7.90 11.23 -1.20
N ASN A 86 8.39 10.39 -2.11
CA ASN A 86 7.73 10.08 -3.38
C ASN A 86 6.34 9.46 -3.16
N LEU A 87 6.22 8.49 -2.26
CA LEU A 87 4.94 7.89 -1.90
C LEU A 87 3.96 8.92 -1.35
N LEU A 88 4.38 9.74 -0.39
CA LEU A 88 3.54 10.78 0.22
C LEU A 88 3.12 11.82 -0.80
N GLN A 89 4.01 12.21 -1.71
CA GLN A 89 3.68 13.13 -2.80
C GLN A 89 2.69 12.50 -3.78
N GLY A 90 2.92 11.25 -4.19
CA GLY A 90 1.98 10.50 -5.05
C GLY A 90 0.59 10.38 -4.42
N LEU A 91 0.51 10.03 -3.13
CA LEU A 91 -0.76 9.95 -2.39
C LEU A 91 -1.46 11.31 -2.31
N LYS A 92 -0.71 12.40 -2.20
CA LYS A 92 -1.26 13.76 -2.15
C LYS A 92 -1.81 14.21 -3.50
N GLU A 93 -1.12 13.91 -4.59
CA GLU A 93 -1.46 14.39 -5.93
C GLU A 93 -2.50 13.51 -6.63
N ALA A 94 -2.50 12.21 -6.40
CA ALA A 94 -3.42 11.29 -7.06
C ALA A 94 -4.89 11.61 -6.74
N GLU A 95 -5.75 11.61 -7.76
CA GLU A 95 -7.20 11.68 -7.62
C GLU A 95 -7.79 10.30 -7.29
N THR A 96 -7.22 9.25 -7.87
CA THR A 96 -7.62 7.86 -7.63
C THR A 96 -6.47 7.08 -7.01
N ILE A 97 -6.74 6.39 -5.92
CA ILE A 97 -5.77 5.59 -5.16
C ILE A 97 -6.31 4.18 -4.99
N VAL A 98 -5.49 3.19 -5.33
CA VAL A 98 -5.86 1.78 -5.18
C VAL A 98 -4.88 1.08 -4.24
N PHE A 99 -5.38 0.61 -3.11
CA PHE A 99 -4.64 -0.28 -2.22
C PHE A 99 -4.95 -1.73 -2.60
N TYR A 100 -4.04 -2.38 -3.35
CA TYR A 100 -4.22 -3.74 -3.83
C TYR A 100 -3.48 -4.76 -2.95
N GLY A 101 -4.21 -5.62 -2.27
CA GLY A 101 -3.64 -6.69 -1.44
C GLY A 101 -2.82 -6.18 -0.24
N HIS A 102 -2.91 -4.89 0.10
CA HIS A 102 -2.16 -4.28 1.19
C HIS A 102 -2.96 -4.32 2.49
N SER A 103 -2.34 -4.83 3.55
CA SER A 103 -3.00 -4.99 4.87
C SER A 103 -3.01 -3.73 5.71
N LEU A 104 -2.27 -2.69 5.33
CA LEU A 104 -2.03 -1.48 6.12
C LEU A 104 -1.59 -1.84 7.54
N SER A 105 -0.56 -2.68 7.65
CA SER A 105 -0.09 -3.15 8.96
C SER A 105 0.53 -2.02 9.77
N ILE A 106 0.66 -2.21 11.08
CA ILE A 106 1.29 -1.23 11.99
C ILE A 106 2.72 -0.89 11.53
N THR A 107 3.42 -1.81 10.89
CA THR A 107 4.78 -1.60 10.36
C THR A 107 4.83 -0.57 9.23
N ASP A 108 3.71 -0.28 8.61
CA ASP A 108 3.59 0.65 7.49
C ASP A 108 2.82 1.93 7.88
N SER A 109 2.51 2.09 9.18
CA SER A 109 1.75 3.24 9.69
C SER A 109 2.47 4.58 9.48
N ASP A 110 3.80 4.59 9.41
CA ASP A 110 4.58 5.80 9.12
C ASP A 110 4.33 6.34 7.72
N TYR A 111 3.97 5.46 6.77
CA TYR A 111 3.63 5.87 5.41
C TYR A 111 2.19 6.38 5.31
N PHE A 112 1.25 5.73 6.01
CA PHE A 112 -0.17 5.94 5.76
C PHE A 112 -0.91 6.69 6.87
N GLY A 113 -0.39 6.72 8.09
CA GLY A 113 -1.08 7.30 9.24
C GLY A 113 -1.47 8.77 9.02
N LEU A 114 -0.50 9.61 8.68
CA LEU A 114 -0.73 11.04 8.40
C LEU A 114 -1.61 11.25 7.16
N PHE A 115 -1.43 10.43 6.13
CA PHE A 115 -2.24 10.52 4.92
C PHE A 115 -3.73 10.31 5.23
N PHE A 116 -4.10 9.23 5.93
CA PHE A 116 -5.49 8.97 6.30
C PHE A 116 -6.06 10.00 7.28
N GLN A 117 -5.23 10.47 8.21
CA GLN A 117 -5.64 11.55 9.11
C GLN A 117 -6.02 12.80 8.31
N TYR A 118 -5.20 13.24 7.39
CA TYR A 118 -5.47 14.41 6.55
C TYR A 118 -6.68 14.24 5.63
N LEU A 119 -6.95 13.01 5.16
CA LEU A 119 -8.17 12.70 4.42
C LEU A 119 -9.43 12.88 5.26
N ILE A 120 -9.42 12.38 6.51
CA ILE A 120 -10.54 12.50 7.44
C ILE A 120 -10.78 13.96 7.83
N GLU A 121 -9.73 14.72 8.05
CA GLU A 121 -9.77 16.15 8.38
C GLU A 121 -10.17 17.05 7.19
N GLY A 122 -10.15 16.51 5.97
CA GLY A 122 -10.47 17.25 4.74
C GLY A 122 -9.36 18.17 4.27
N ASN A 123 -8.12 17.91 4.64
CA ASN A 123 -6.95 18.71 4.26
C ASN A 123 -6.49 18.46 2.82
N PHE A 124 -7.00 17.42 2.17
CA PHE A 124 -6.79 17.12 0.75
C PHE A 124 -8.05 17.36 -0.08
N ALA A 125 -7.87 17.53 -1.39
CA ALA A 125 -8.96 17.43 -2.34
C ALA A 125 -9.64 16.04 -2.22
N PRO A 126 -10.95 15.94 -2.45
CA PRO A 126 -11.65 14.65 -2.43
C PRO A 126 -11.02 13.63 -3.35
N LYS A 127 -10.89 12.39 -2.90
CA LYS A 127 -10.24 11.30 -3.63
C LYS A 127 -11.15 10.10 -3.80
N ASN A 128 -10.91 9.33 -4.86
CA ASN A 128 -11.50 8.01 -5.06
C ASN A 128 -10.52 6.97 -4.51
N ILE A 129 -10.89 6.25 -3.46
CA ILE A 129 -10.02 5.28 -2.80
C ILE A 129 -10.63 3.90 -2.88
N TYR A 130 -9.88 2.97 -3.44
CA TYR A 130 -10.27 1.58 -3.59
C TYR A 130 -9.40 0.70 -2.69
N PHE A 131 -10.05 -0.08 -1.82
CA PHE A 131 -9.39 -1.16 -1.08
C PHE A 131 -9.72 -2.48 -1.76
N VAL A 132 -8.75 -3.03 -2.50
CA VAL A 132 -8.88 -4.31 -3.21
C VAL A 132 -8.28 -5.39 -2.32
N ILE A 133 -9.13 -6.19 -1.73
CA ILE A 133 -8.79 -7.20 -0.72
C ILE A 133 -9.39 -8.55 -1.09
N TYR A 134 -8.92 -9.62 -0.48
CA TYR A 134 -9.40 -10.94 -0.85
C TYR A 134 -10.87 -11.14 -0.47
N ASP A 135 -11.22 -10.95 0.81
CA ASP A 135 -12.55 -11.21 1.35
C ASP A 135 -12.91 -10.27 2.54
N ARG A 136 -14.04 -10.54 3.18
CA ARG A 136 -14.49 -9.78 4.35
C ARG A 136 -13.56 -9.90 5.57
N LYS A 137 -12.84 -11.01 5.71
CA LYS A 137 -11.85 -11.17 6.79
C LYS A 137 -10.66 -10.25 6.56
N GLY A 138 -10.22 -10.11 5.30
CA GLY A 138 -9.21 -9.14 4.92
C GLY A 138 -9.63 -7.69 5.23
N LEU A 139 -10.91 -7.33 5.01
CA LEU A 139 -11.43 -6.01 5.41
C LEU A 139 -11.38 -5.81 6.92
N GLN A 140 -11.79 -6.82 7.68
CA GLN A 140 -11.76 -6.75 9.14
C GLN A 140 -10.33 -6.52 9.65
N GLN A 141 -9.36 -7.28 9.14
CA GLN A 141 -7.95 -7.11 9.49
C GLN A 141 -7.42 -5.72 9.13
N LEU A 142 -7.78 -5.20 7.94
CA LEU A 142 -7.41 -3.85 7.52
C LEU A 142 -7.94 -2.79 8.48
N LYS A 143 -9.22 -2.88 8.88
CA LYS A 143 -9.83 -1.98 9.87
C LYS A 143 -9.14 -2.04 11.22
N GLU A 144 -8.81 -3.23 11.70
CA GLU A 144 -8.09 -3.44 12.97
C GLU A 144 -6.69 -2.83 12.91
N ASN A 145 -5.96 -3.04 11.82
CA ASN A 145 -4.65 -2.46 11.61
C ASN A 145 -4.70 -0.92 11.61
N MET A 146 -5.64 -0.32 10.86
CA MET A 146 -5.81 1.14 10.83
C MET A 146 -6.14 1.71 12.21
N LYS A 147 -6.96 1.01 12.98
CA LYS A 147 -7.31 1.43 14.34
C LYS A 147 -6.11 1.49 15.28
N VAL A 148 -5.12 0.57 15.11
CA VAL A 148 -3.91 0.54 15.95
C VAL A 148 -3.12 1.84 15.84
N TYR A 149 -3.09 2.48 14.68
CA TYR A 149 -2.45 3.79 14.51
C TYR A 149 -3.42 4.99 14.48
N GLY A 150 -4.58 4.80 15.12
CA GLY A 150 -5.51 5.91 15.43
C GLY A 150 -6.46 6.28 14.30
N ILE A 151 -6.52 5.53 13.21
CA ILE A 151 -7.41 5.79 12.08
C ILE A 151 -8.69 4.98 12.21
N ASP A 152 -9.80 5.69 12.30
CA ASP A 152 -11.14 5.11 12.29
C ASP A 152 -11.63 4.99 10.83
N PHE A 153 -11.75 3.75 10.36
CA PHE A 153 -12.22 3.47 9.00
C PHE A 153 -13.62 4.00 8.73
N ASP A 154 -14.49 3.99 9.73
CA ASP A 154 -15.86 4.49 9.56
C ASP A 154 -15.86 6.02 9.39
N LYS A 155 -14.98 6.75 10.08
CA LYS A 155 -14.78 8.18 9.81
C LYS A 155 -14.27 8.45 8.39
N LEU A 156 -13.43 7.57 7.85
CA LEU A 156 -12.98 7.66 6.47
C LEU A 156 -14.15 7.50 5.49
N LEU A 157 -15.07 6.56 5.76
CA LEU A 157 -16.29 6.37 4.95
C LEU A 157 -17.22 7.60 4.95
N PHE A 158 -17.26 8.34 6.04
CA PHE A 158 -18.09 9.56 6.17
C PHE A 158 -17.35 10.84 5.76
N SER A 159 -16.11 10.74 5.33
CA SER A 159 -15.34 11.89 4.81
C SER A 159 -15.84 12.32 3.43
N LYS A 160 -15.25 13.38 2.88
CA LYS A 160 -15.57 13.86 1.52
C LYS A 160 -15.09 12.94 0.39
N ASN A 161 -14.40 11.85 0.74
CA ASN A 161 -13.81 10.92 -0.23
C ASN A 161 -14.81 9.85 -0.65
N THR A 162 -14.61 9.30 -1.85
CA THR A 162 -15.35 8.12 -2.31
C THR A 162 -14.57 6.87 -1.95
N ILE A 163 -15.07 6.08 -1.00
CA ILE A 163 -14.39 4.86 -0.55
C ILE A 163 -15.12 3.64 -1.10
N SER A 164 -14.38 2.78 -1.77
CA SER A 164 -14.89 1.53 -2.34
C SER A 164 -14.08 0.34 -1.85
N VAL A 165 -14.77 -0.72 -1.47
CA VAL A 165 -14.15 -2.00 -1.11
C VAL A 165 -14.50 -3.03 -2.18
N VAL A 166 -13.47 -3.65 -2.75
CA VAL A 166 -13.56 -4.64 -3.82
C VAL A 166 -13.01 -5.96 -3.32
N TYR A 167 -13.80 -7.03 -3.42
CA TYR A 167 -13.39 -8.37 -2.99
C TYR A 167 -12.94 -9.21 -4.18
N THR A 168 -11.67 -9.64 -4.18
CA THR A 168 -11.14 -10.47 -5.28
C THR A 168 -11.64 -11.90 -5.25
N CYS A 169 -12.15 -12.40 -4.12
CA CYS A 169 -12.81 -13.71 -4.04
C CYS A 169 -14.12 -13.78 -4.83
N GLU A 170 -14.76 -12.63 -5.14
CA GLU A 170 -15.95 -12.55 -5.98
C GLU A 170 -15.64 -12.75 -7.48
N GLY A 171 -14.36 -12.73 -7.84
CA GLY A 171 -13.88 -12.96 -9.20
C GLY A 171 -13.92 -11.72 -10.10
N ASN A 172 -13.37 -11.87 -11.31
CA ASN A 172 -13.22 -10.79 -12.29
C ASN A 172 -14.55 -10.18 -12.75
N ASN A 173 -15.64 -10.93 -12.68
CA ASN A 173 -16.94 -10.50 -13.19
C ASN A 173 -17.77 -9.72 -12.13
N SER A 174 -17.23 -9.51 -10.92
CA SER A 174 -17.98 -8.71 -9.95
C SER A 174 -18.13 -7.27 -10.45
N GLU A 175 -19.31 -6.67 -10.26
CA GLU A 175 -19.60 -5.30 -10.72
C GLU A 175 -18.59 -4.28 -10.18
N LYS A 176 -18.21 -4.44 -8.91
CA LYS A 176 -17.25 -3.55 -8.26
C LYS A 176 -15.84 -3.66 -8.86
N PHE A 177 -15.41 -4.88 -9.20
CA PHE A 177 -14.11 -5.07 -9.82
C PHE A 177 -14.11 -4.51 -11.24
N GLN A 178 -15.16 -4.74 -12.01
CA GLN A 178 -15.31 -4.15 -13.35
C GLN A 178 -15.43 -2.62 -13.32
N ALA A 179 -16.07 -2.06 -12.30
CA ALA A 179 -16.09 -0.60 -12.11
C ALA A 179 -14.70 -0.04 -11.81
N LEU A 180 -13.91 -0.72 -10.96
CA LEU A 180 -12.52 -0.34 -10.70
C LEU A 180 -11.69 -0.32 -11.99
N LEU A 181 -11.73 -1.39 -12.80
CA LEU A 181 -10.95 -1.48 -14.05
C LEU A 181 -11.27 -0.38 -15.07
N LYS A 182 -12.45 0.23 -14.98
CA LYS A 182 -12.83 1.37 -15.81
C LYS A 182 -12.35 2.73 -15.29
N CYS A 183 -11.95 2.78 -14.02
CA CYS A 183 -11.52 4.02 -13.36
C CYS A 183 -10.00 4.20 -13.35
N ILE A 184 -9.28 3.15 -13.68
CA ILE A 184 -7.80 3.08 -13.73
C ILE A 184 -7.36 2.77 -15.16
#